data_de63f4b4f544d5d9b187e598b9f22301
#
_entry.id   de63f4b4f544d5d9b187e598b9f22301
#
_cell.length_a   1.000
_cell.length_b   1.000
_cell.length_c   1.000
_cell.angle_alpha   90.00
_cell.angle_beta   90.00
_cell.angle_gamma   90.00
#
_symmetry.space_group_name_H-M   'P 1'
#
loop_
_entity.id
_entity.type
_entity.pdbx_description
1 polymer ?
#
loop_
_entity_poly.entity_id
_entity_poly.type
_entity_poly.pdbx_seq_one_letter_code
_entity_poly.pdbx_strand_id
1 'polypeptide(L)'
;MDIKPVNMEELTEVITAAQFHPIHCNLLAYSSSKGTIKLADMRESALCDRHAKLFEEEEDQANRSFFSEIISSISDVRFSHDGRYMLSRDYLSLKVWDVNMESRPLATIPIHDYLRPKLCDLYENDCIFDKFEGIWGPTGSTILTGSYSNYFHLVDWERDSNIVLQADKTAFKSRKLAALHKPGARSMGMNHINTNHV
;
A
#
# COMPACT_ATOMS: atom_id res chain seq x y z
N MET A 1 13.23 -22.06 4.68
CA MET A 1 13.61 -20.94 5.56
C MET A 1 12.80 -21.07 6.84
N ASP A 2 13.41 -21.04 8.00
CA ASP A 2 12.71 -21.09 9.28
C ASP A 2 12.89 -19.74 10.00
N ILE A 3 11.79 -19.01 10.20
CA ILE A 3 11.74 -17.73 10.92
C ILE A 3 11.21 -17.89 12.35
N LYS A 4 11.05 -19.12 12.84
CA LYS A 4 10.57 -19.31 14.19
C LYS A 4 11.56 -18.79 15.22
N PRO A 5 11.11 -18.14 16.30
CA PRO A 5 11.96 -17.79 17.40
C PRO A 5 12.46 -19.06 18.12
N VAL A 6 13.59 -18.95 18.80
CA VAL A 6 14.14 -20.04 19.63
C VAL A 6 13.16 -20.41 20.75
N ASN A 7 12.56 -19.41 21.37
CA ASN A 7 11.54 -19.59 22.38
C ASN A 7 10.16 -19.18 21.84
N MET A 8 9.32 -20.15 21.55
CA MET A 8 7.96 -19.89 21.03
C MET A 8 7.03 -19.24 22.06
N GLU A 9 7.31 -19.35 23.35
CA GLU A 9 6.51 -18.73 24.42
C GLU A 9 6.71 -17.21 24.47
N GLU A 10 7.82 -16.70 23.94
CA GLU A 10 8.10 -15.27 23.83
C GLU A 10 7.48 -14.62 22.60
N LEU A 11 6.90 -15.42 21.71
CA LEU A 11 6.25 -14.91 20.50
C LEU A 11 4.93 -14.25 20.86
N THR A 12 4.91 -12.92 20.87
CA THR A 12 3.75 -12.10 21.23
C THR A 12 3.17 -11.32 20.05
N GLU A 13 3.72 -11.50 18.86
CA GLU A 13 3.32 -10.80 17.63
C GLU A 13 3.07 -11.77 16.48
N VAL A 14 2.22 -11.36 15.54
CA VAL A 14 1.91 -12.12 14.33
C VAL A 14 2.60 -11.45 13.14
N ILE A 15 3.24 -12.24 12.27
CA ILE A 15 3.76 -11.75 11.00
C ILE A 15 2.57 -11.48 10.08
N THR A 16 2.43 -10.26 9.61
CA THR A 16 1.27 -9.79 8.86
C THR A 16 1.52 -9.68 7.37
N ALA A 17 2.72 -9.29 6.96
CA ALA A 17 3.16 -9.23 5.58
C ALA A 17 4.68 -9.48 5.47
N ALA A 18 5.14 -9.89 4.30
CA ALA A 18 6.56 -10.08 4.04
C ALA A 18 6.86 -9.86 2.55
N GLN A 19 8.04 -9.31 2.27
CA GLN A 19 8.53 -9.13 0.91
C GLN A 19 10.05 -9.29 0.85
N PHE A 20 10.54 -9.95 -0.20
CA PHE A 20 11.97 -9.96 -0.51
C PHE A 20 12.40 -8.63 -1.09
N HIS A 21 13.62 -8.24 -0.78
CA HIS A 21 14.25 -7.06 -1.38
C HIS A 21 14.41 -7.27 -2.90
N PRO A 22 14.04 -6.29 -3.75
CA PRO A 22 13.97 -6.48 -5.20
C PRO A 22 15.34 -6.73 -5.85
N ILE A 23 16.44 -6.28 -5.24
CA ILE A 23 17.80 -6.41 -5.78
C ILE A 23 18.61 -7.41 -4.96
N HIS A 24 18.56 -7.31 -3.62
CA HIS A 24 19.32 -8.18 -2.73
C HIS A 24 18.46 -9.36 -2.29
N CYS A 25 18.51 -10.46 -3.03
CA CYS A 25 17.67 -11.65 -2.83
C CYS A 25 17.85 -12.33 -1.45
N ASN A 26 18.87 -11.98 -0.70
CA ASN A 26 19.13 -12.46 0.65
C ASN A 26 18.45 -11.63 1.74
N LEU A 27 17.92 -10.47 1.42
CA LEU A 27 17.21 -9.61 2.37
C LEU A 27 15.70 -9.86 2.29
N LEU A 28 15.09 -10.03 3.46
CA LEU A 28 13.65 -10.20 3.63
C LEU A 28 13.17 -9.18 4.67
N ALA A 29 12.21 -8.34 4.28
CA ALA A 29 11.45 -7.55 5.24
C ALA A 29 10.16 -8.28 5.60
N TYR A 30 9.80 -8.26 6.88
CA TYR A 30 8.50 -8.74 7.35
C TYR A 30 7.95 -7.83 8.44
N SER A 31 6.66 -7.63 8.41
CA SER A 31 5.95 -6.76 9.34
C SER A 31 5.16 -7.55 10.38
N SER A 32 4.82 -6.90 11.47
CA SER A 32 4.12 -7.52 12.58
C SER A 32 2.82 -6.80 12.95
N SER A 33 2.00 -7.50 13.73
CA SER A 33 0.80 -6.97 14.35
C SER A 33 1.06 -5.89 15.39
N LYS A 34 2.30 -5.71 15.84
CA LYS A 34 2.71 -4.67 16.79
C LYS A 34 3.24 -3.39 16.14
N GLY A 35 3.11 -3.25 14.81
CA GLY A 35 3.56 -2.05 14.11
C GLY A 35 5.06 -2.01 13.82
N THR A 36 5.76 -3.12 13.97
CA THR A 36 7.20 -3.22 13.69
C THR A 36 7.46 -3.83 12.31
N ILE A 37 8.58 -3.46 11.69
CA ILE A 37 9.13 -4.13 10.50
C ILE A 37 10.52 -4.62 10.85
N LYS A 38 10.78 -5.88 10.57
CA LYS A 38 12.09 -6.48 10.74
C LYS A 38 12.71 -6.79 9.38
N LEU A 39 13.93 -6.36 9.17
CA LEU A 39 14.74 -6.71 8.01
C LEU A 39 15.71 -7.81 8.40
N ALA A 40 15.61 -8.95 7.76
CA ALA A 40 16.47 -10.12 8.03
C ALA A 40 17.40 -10.40 6.84
N ASP A 41 18.67 -10.67 7.14
CA ASP A 41 19.61 -11.20 6.16
C ASP A 41 19.65 -12.74 6.29
N MET A 42 19.19 -13.42 5.27
CA MET A 42 19.10 -14.88 5.24
C MET A 42 20.47 -15.60 5.25
N ARG A 43 21.57 -14.87 5.00
CA ARG A 43 22.92 -15.41 5.07
C ARG A 43 23.41 -15.53 6.51
N GLU A 44 22.93 -14.65 7.40
CA GLU A 44 23.32 -14.64 8.80
C GLU A 44 22.36 -15.44 9.67
N SER A 45 21.08 -15.04 9.66
CA SER A 45 20.03 -15.72 10.40
C SER A 45 18.66 -15.37 9.84
N ALA A 46 17.78 -16.36 9.77
CA ALA A 46 16.38 -16.17 9.39
C ALA A 46 15.43 -16.24 10.61
N LEU A 47 15.96 -16.25 11.83
CA LEU A 47 15.16 -16.31 13.05
C LEU A 47 14.62 -14.93 13.43
N CYS A 48 13.40 -14.89 13.99
CA CYS A 48 12.76 -13.67 14.48
C CYS A 48 13.60 -12.93 15.53
N ASP A 49 14.41 -13.65 16.29
CA ASP A 49 15.25 -13.11 17.38
C ASP A 49 16.51 -12.39 16.85
N ARG A 50 16.88 -12.62 15.59
CA ARG A 50 18.10 -12.10 14.98
C ARG A 50 17.78 -11.40 13.66
N HIS A 51 17.22 -10.24 13.75
CA HIS A 51 17.01 -9.35 12.62
C HIS A 51 18.21 -8.43 12.41
N ALA A 52 18.47 -8.03 11.16
CA ALA A 52 19.54 -7.10 10.83
C ALA A 52 19.17 -5.67 11.26
N LYS A 53 17.90 -5.28 11.06
CA LYS A 53 17.36 -3.96 11.41
C LYS A 53 15.91 -4.08 11.90
N LEU A 54 15.56 -3.19 12.83
CA LEU A 54 14.21 -3.02 13.34
C LEU A 54 13.73 -1.61 13.01
N PHE A 55 12.61 -1.50 12.33
CA PHE A 55 11.93 -0.25 12.03
C PHE A 55 10.68 -0.17 12.90
N GLU A 56 10.66 0.80 13.76
CA GLU A 56 9.59 1.04 14.71
C GLU A 56 9.44 2.55 14.90
N GLU A 57 8.20 3.03 14.99
CA GLU A 57 7.93 4.40 15.40
C GLU A 57 7.77 4.44 16.91
N GLU A 58 8.54 5.29 17.57
CA GLU A 58 8.40 5.50 19.01
C GLU A 58 7.02 6.09 19.32
N GLU A 59 6.13 5.27 19.88
CA GLU A 59 4.85 5.75 20.40
C GLU A 59 5.05 6.46 21.74
N ASP A 60 4.54 7.67 21.83
CA ASP A 60 4.45 8.38 23.11
C ASP A 60 3.52 7.58 24.05
N GLN A 61 4.09 7.06 25.14
CA GLN A 61 3.37 6.24 26.12
C GLN A 61 2.13 6.96 26.71
N ALA A 62 2.16 8.30 26.71
CA ALA A 62 1.03 9.10 27.18
C ALA A 62 -0.22 9.00 26.28
N ASN A 63 -0.03 8.63 25.02
CA ASN A 63 -1.10 8.53 24.02
C ASN A 63 -1.58 7.10 23.77
N ARG A 64 -1.06 6.10 24.47
CA ARG A 64 -1.50 4.71 24.34
C ARG A 64 -2.93 4.54 24.77
N SER A 65 -3.74 4.05 23.84
CA SER A 65 -5.14 3.67 24.04
C SER A 65 -5.30 2.16 23.86
N PHE A 66 -6.46 1.62 24.24
CA PHE A 66 -6.82 0.23 23.96
C PHE A 66 -6.69 -0.13 22.47
N PHE A 67 -6.94 0.84 21.59
CA PHE A 67 -6.89 0.64 20.14
C PHE A 67 -5.49 0.77 19.54
N SER A 68 -4.49 1.26 20.29
CA SER A 68 -3.16 1.55 19.75
C SER A 68 -2.52 0.34 19.07
N GLU A 69 -2.55 -0.83 19.69
CA GLU A 69 -1.99 -2.05 19.09
C GLU A 69 -2.76 -2.51 17.85
N ILE A 70 -4.08 -2.29 17.82
CA ILE A 70 -4.92 -2.70 16.69
C ILE A 70 -4.63 -1.81 15.48
N ILE A 71 -4.61 -0.49 15.68
CA ILE A 71 -4.41 0.48 14.60
C ILE A 71 -2.96 0.56 14.11
N SER A 72 -1.98 0.20 14.95
CA SER A 72 -0.56 0.15 14.56
C SER A 72 -0.21 -1.11 13.77
N SER A 73 -1.04 -2.16 13.85
CA SER A 73 -0.83 -3.41 13.11
C SER A 73 -0.62 -3.13 11.62
N ILE A 74 0.54 -3.54 11.10
CA ILE A 74 0.89 -3.31 9.70
C ILE A 74 0.16 -4.33 8.82
N SER A 75 -0.60 -3.87 7.85
CA SER A 75 -1.34 -4.72 6.92
C SER A 75 -0.54 -5.08 5.67
N ASP A 76 0.42 -4.24 5.28
CA ASP A 76 1.27 -4.47 4.10
C ASP A 76 2.65 -3.82 4.25
N VAL A 77 3.67 -4.43 3.64
CA VAL A 77 5.02 -3.91 3.54
C VAL A 77 5.56 -4.13 2.12
N ARG A 78 6.07 -3.07 1.48
CA ARG A 78 6.56 -3.12 0.10
C ARG A 78 7.86 -2.33 -0.05
N PHE A 79 8.85 -2.93 -0.72
CA PHE A 79 10.04 -2.20 -1.15
C PHE A 79 9.74 -1.34 -2.37
N SER A 80 10.42 -0.20 -2.47
CA SER A 80 10.55 0.56 -3.72
C SER A 80 11.30 -0.27 -4.78
N HIS A 81 11.17 0.08 -6.06
CA HIS A 81 11.78 -0.68 -7.15
C HIS A 81 13.30 -0.76 -7.07
N ASP A 82 13.93 0.29 -6.52
CA ASP A 82 15.38 0.37 -6.29
C ASP A 82 15.82 -0.25 -4.96
N GLY A 83 14.87 -0.69 -4.13
CA GLY A 83 15.10 -1.29 -2.82
C GLY A 83 15.57 -0.33 -1.74
N ARG A 84 15.67 0.97 -2.02
CA ARG A 84 16.14 1.96 -1.05
C ARG A 84 15.09 2.28 0.01
N TYR A 85 13.84 2.34 -0.38
CA TYR A 85 12.74 2.70 0.50
C TYR A 85 11.83 1.50 0.76
N MET A 86 11.19 1.51 1.92
CA MET A 86 10.09 0.61 2.24
C MET A 86 8.84 1.42 2.53
N LEU A 87 7.72 0.92 2.06
CA LEU A 87 6.39 1.40 2.38
C LEU A 87 5.76 0.46 3.39
N SER A 88 5.18 0.99 4.46
CA SER A 88 4.30 0.23 5.33
C SER A 88 2.92 0.86 5.38
N ARG A 89 1.88 0.02 5.48
CA ARG A 89 0.48 0.42 5.62
C ARG A 89 -0.05 -0.10 6.94
N ASP A 90 -0.40 0.79 7.85
CA ASP A 90 -1.20 0.47 9.03
C ASP A 90 -2.68 0.86 8.82
N TYR A 91 -3.52 0.76 9.83
CA TYR A 91 -4.96 1.06 9.67
C TYR A 91 -5.23 2.53 9.31
N LEU A 92 -4.48 3.47 9.91
CA LEU A 92 -4.72 4.91 9.77
C LEU A 92 -3.79 5.59 8.77
N SER A 93 -2.57 5.06 8.56
CA SER A 93 -1.53 5.77 7.84
C SER A 93 -0.72 4.90 6.88
N LEU A 94 -0.01 5.58 5.98
CA LEU A 94 1.11 5.06 5.22
C LEU A 94 2.41 5.64 5.80
N LYS A 95 3.45 4.83 5.88
CA LYS A 95 4.78 5.29 6.30
C LYS A 95 5.81 4.89 5.27
N VAL A 96 6.71 5.82 4.98
CA VAL A 96 7.87 5.60 4.11
C VAL A 96 9.12 5.56 4.97
N TRP A 97 9.91 4.51 4.80
CA TRP A 97 11.14 4.26 5.54
C TRP A 97 12.33 4.22 4.59
N ASP A 98 13.48 4.74 5.02
CA ASP A 98 14.76 4.48 4.35
C ASP A 98 15.36 3.20 4.94
N VAL A 99 15.68 2.22 4.11
CA VAL A 99 16.29 0.94 4.52
C VAL A 99 17.60 1.15 5.28
N ASN A 100 18.29 2.27 5.05
CA ASN A 100 19.54 2.62 5.73
C ASN A 100 19.35 3.34 7.06
N MET A 101 18.13 3.82 7.37
CA MET A 101 17.84 4.61 8.57
C MET A 101 16.58 4.08 9.26
N GLU A 102 16.78 3.19 10.23
CA GLU A 102 15.69 2.52 10.95
C GLU A 102 15.02 3.35 12.04
N SER A 103 15.64 4.44 12.50
CA SER A 103 15.24 5.16 13.71
C SER A 103 13.87 5.84 13.63
N ARG A 104 13.43 6.22 12.44
CA ARG A 104 12.13 6.87 12.21
C ARG A 104 11.71 6.78 10.74
N PRO A 105 10.40 6.86 10.45
CA PRO A 105 9.95 7.00 9.08
C PRO A 105 10.40 8.35 8.47
N LEU A 106 10.67 8.37 7.17
CA LEU A 106 10.93 9.59 6.41
C LEU A 106 9.66 10.43 6.23
N ALA A 107 8.54 9.76 6.04
CA ALA A 107 7.24 10.39 5.90
C ALA A 107 6.16 9.51 6.52
N THR A 108 5.22 10.15 7.22
CA THR A 108 3.98 9.54 7.72
C THR A 108 2.81 10.27 7.10
N ILE A 109 2.02 9.57 6.28
CA ILE A 109 0.93 10.13 5.50
C ILE A 109 -0.40 9.63 6.09
N PRO A 110 -1.22 10.52 6.68
CA PRO A 110 -2.51 10.14 7.22
C PRO A 110 -3.49 9.83 6.07
N ILE A 111 -4.09 8.64 6.11
CA ILE A 111 -5.11 8.20 5.14
C ILE A 111 -6.49 8.18 5.79
N HIS A 112 -6.59 7.59 6.98
CA HIS A 112 -7.86 7.41 7.69
C HIS A 112 -7.89 8.14 9.04
N ASP A 113 -7.14 9.20 9.22
CA ASP A 113 -7.07 9.92 10.51
C ASP A 113 -8.44 10.43 10.99
N TYR A 114 -9.35 10.72 10.06
CA TYR A 114 -10.75 11.07 10.32
C TYR A 114 -11.55 9.95 11.03
N LEU A 115 -11.06 8.72 11.06
CA LEU A 115 -11.68 7.60 11.75
C LEU A 115 -11.31 7.51 13.24
N ARG A 116 -10.28 8.22 13.72
CA ARG A 116 -9.86 8.18 15.14
C ARG A 116 -11.01 8.37 16.13
N PRO A 117 -11.96 9.31 15.93
CA PRO A 117 -13.08 9.49 16.85
C PRO A 117 -14.10 8.36 16.83
N LYS A 118 -14.02 7.47 15.82
CA LYS A 118 -15.00 6.40 15.58
C LYS A 118 -14.45 4.99 15.84
N LEU A 119 -13.30 4.88 16.50
CA LEU A 119 -12.63 3.58 16.69
C LEU A 119 -13.48 2.59 17.49
N CYS A 120 -14.28 3.06 18.46
CA CYS A 120 -15.22 2.20 19.20
C CYS A 120 -16.26 1.59 18.26
N ASP A 121 -16.92 2.41 17.45
CA ASP A 121 -17.96 1.94 16.52
C ASP A 121 -17.37 0.99 15.47
N LEU A 122 -16.14 1.28 15.01
CA LEU A 122 -15.43 0.43 14.05
C LEU A 122 -15.02 -0.91 14.66
N TYR A 123 -14.68 -0.92 15.94
CA TYR A 123 -14.37 -2.14 16.68
C TYR A 123 -15.61 -3.00 16.89
N GLU A 124 -16.74 -2.40 17.29
CA GLU A 124 -18.00 -3.11 17.48
C GLU A 124 -18.55 -3.74 16.19
N ASN A 125 -18.21 -3.18 15.04
CA ASN A 125 -18.62 -3.68 13.72
C ASN A 125 -17.51 -4.46 12.99
N ASP A 126 -16.43 -4.84 13.66
CA ASP A 126 -15.28 -5.55 13.11
C ASP A 126 -14.53 -4.83 11.96
N CYS A 127 -14.93 -3.60 11.62
CA CYS A 127 -14.31 -2.82 10.54
C CYS A 127 -12.88 -2.36 10.86
N ILE A 128 -12.53 -2.24 12.14
CA ILE A 128 -11.17 -1.86 12.58
C ILE A 128 -10.10 -2.89 12.15
N PHE A 129 -10.51 -4.11 11.80
CA PHE A 129 -9.64 -5.19 11.36
C PHE A 129 -9.47 -5.26 9.84
N ASP A 130 -10.10 -4.34 9.09
CA ASP A 130 -9.94 -4.24 7.64
C ASP A 130 -8.48 -3.94 7.30
N LYS A 131 -7.98 -4.64 6.27
CA LYS A 131 -6.60 -4.52 5.82
C LYS A 131 -6.55 -3.86 4.45
N PHE A 132 -5.72 -2.84 4.36
CA PHE A 132 -5.44 -2.13 3.11
C PHE A 132 -3.99 -2.40 2.68
N GLU A 133 -3.77 -2.39 1.38
CA GLU A 133 -2.45 -2.54 0.78
C GLU A 133 -1.94 -1.20 0.26
N GLY A 134 -0.64 -1.10 0.06
CA GLY A 134 0.01 0.03 -0.58
C GLY A 134 0.93 -0.44 -1.70
N ILE A 135 0.95 0.26 -2.82
CA ILE A 135 1.80 -0.08 -3.96
C ILE A 135 2.59 1.14 -4.43
N TRP A 136 3.86 0.92 -4.74
CA TRP A 136 4.71 1.94 -5.35
C TRP A 136 4.33 2.16 -6.81
N GLY A 137 4.25 3.41 -7.20
CA GLY A 137 4.20 3.81 -8.60
C GLY A 137 5.57 3.68 -9.28
N PRO A 138 5.62 3.80 -10.61
CA PRO A 138 6.84 3.55 -11.39
C PRO A 138 7.97 4.53 -11.10
N THR A 139 7.68 5.72 -10.59
CA THR A 139 8.66 6.77 -10.29
C THR A 139 9.34 6.62 -8.93
N GLY A 140 8.83 5.72 -8.05
CA GLY A 140 9.34 5.57 -6.68
C GLY A 140 8.93 6.68 -5.71
N SER A 141 8.38 7.80 -6.20
CA SER A 141 7.84 8.90 -5.37
C SER A 141 6.33 8.78 -5.15
N THR A 142 5.63 8.09 -6.05
CA THR A 142 4.18 7.94 -5.97
C THR A 142 3.78 6.63 -5.32
N ILE A 143 2.70 6.67 -4.54
CA ILE A 143 2.13 5.52 -3.83
C ILE A 143 0.63 5.50 -4.08
N LEU A 144 0.09 4.32 -4.36
CA LEU A 144 -1.35 4.09 -4.46
C LEU A 144 -1.81 3.23 -3.28
N THR A 145 -2.89 3.63 -2.63
CA THR A 145 -3.54 2.84 -1.57
C THR A 145 -5.05 2.95 -1.62
N GLY A 146 -5.73 1.87 -1.23
CA GLY A 146 -7.19 1.83 -1.11
C GLY A 146 -7.70 2.50 0.16
N SER A 147 -9.00 2.82 0.14
CA SER A 147 -9.74 3.39 1.27
C SER A 147 -11.21 2.94 1.24
N TYR A 148 -11.98 3.33 2.24
CA TYR A 148 -13.42 3.07 2.32
C TYR A 148 -14.21 3.79 1.23
N SER A 149 -15.45 3.37 1.01
CA SER A 149 -16.44 4.03 0.12
C SER A 149 -15.98 4.17 -1.34
N ASN A 150 -15.22 3.20 -1.84
CA ASN A 150 -14.62 3.18 -3.18
C ASN A 150 -13.63 4.31 -3.44
N TYR A 151 -13.10 4.94 -2.40
CA TYR A 151 -12.00 5.90 -2.54
C TYR A 151 -10.67 5.18 -2.62
N PHE A 152 -9.72 5.81 -3.29
CA PHE A 152 -8.32 5.46 -3.28
C PHE A 152 -7.47 6.72 -3.32
N HIS A 153 -6.29 6.63 -2.76
CA HIS A 153 -5.36 7.74 -2.62
C HIS A 153 -4.17 7.52 -3.54
N LEU A 154 -3.85 8.54 -4.32
CA LEU A 154 -2.58 8.65 -5.05
C LEU A 154 -1.74 9.70 -4.33
N VAL A 155 -0.70 9.24 -3.65
CA VAL A 155 0.16 10.05 -2.82
C VAL A 155 1.50 10.24 -3.51
N ASP A 156 2.01 11.49 -3.53
CA ASP A 156 3.41 11.78 -3.86
C ASP A 156 4.07 12.23 -2.55
N TRP A 157 4.86 11.34 -1.94
CA TRP A 157 5.42 11.55 -0.61
C TRP A 157 6.58 12.55 -0.60
N GLU A 158 7.25 12.78 -1.74
CA GLU A 158 8.30 13.78 -1.86
C GLU A 158 7.74 15.20 -1.99
N ARG A 159 6.56 15.33 -2.63
CA ARG A 159 5.90 16.62 -2.86
C ARG A 159 4.80 16.94 -1.86
N ASP A 160 4.60 16.06 -0.88
CA ASP A 160 3.52 16.16 0.11
C ASP A 160 2.14 16.37 -0.54
N SER A 161 1.86 15.60 -1.60
CA SER A 161 0.63 15.68 -2.37
C SER A 161 -0.19 14.41 -2.19
N ASN A 162 -1.47 14.57 -1.83
CA ASN A 162 -2.41 13.46 -1.69
C ASN A 162 -3.67 13.75 -2.52
N ILE A 163 -3.84 13.00 -3.60
CA ILE A 163 -4.99 13.10 -4.50
C ILE A 163 -5.93 11.95 -4.17
N VAL A 164 -7.15 12.30 -3.75
CA VAL A 164 -8.21 11.34 -3.44
C VAL A 164 -9.12 11.19 -4.65
N LEU A 165 -9.25 9.97 -5.12
CA LEU A 165 -10.06 9.61 -6.27
C LEU A 165 -11.15 8.61 -5.84
N GLN A 166 -12.32 8.69 -6.48
CA GLN A 166 -13.42 7.76 -6.22
C GLN A 166 -13.71 6.90 -7.46
N ALA A 167 -13.77 5.60 -7.26
CA ALA A 167 -14.19 4.66 -8.29
C ALA A 167 -15.71 4.69 -8.42
N ASP A 168 -16.22 5.29 -9.51
CA ASP A 168 -17.65 5.34 -9.81
C ASP A 168 -18.03 4.28 -10.86
N LYS A 169 -18.91 3.36 -10.46
CA LYS A 169 -19.44 2.33 -11.37
C LYS A 169 -20.26 2.90 -12.52
N THR A 170 -20.85 4.07 -12.38
CA THR A 170 -21.68 4.71 -13.41
C THR A 170 -20.82 5.29 -14.51
N ALA A 171 -19.66 5.85 -14.20
CA ALA A 171 -18.70 6.37 -15.16
C ALA A 171 -18.17 5.28 -16.13
N PHE A 172 -18.04 4.04 -15.67
CA PHE A 172 -17.66 2.92 -16.52
C PHE A 172 -18.78 2.46 -17.46
N LYS A 173 -20.05 2.55 -17.05
CA LYS A 173 -21.20 2.21 -17.90
C LYS A 173 -21.37 3.23 -19.05
N SER A 174 -21.20 4.51 -18.77
CA SER A 174 -21.31 5.57 -19.80
C SER A 174 -20.18 5.47 -20.86
N ARG A 175 -18.95 5.11 -20.47
CA ARG A 175 -17.87 4.86 -21.44
C ARG A 175 -18.10 3.64 -22.34
N LYS A 176 -18.70 2.56 -21.83
CA LYS A 176 -19.08 1.40 -22.65
C LYS A 176 -20.17 1.76 -23.66
N LEU A 177 -21.18 2.54 -23.28
CA LEU A 177 -22.23 3.02 -24.17
C LEU A 177 -21.69 3.97 -25.25
N ALA A 178 -20.78 4.90 -24.90
CA ALA A 178 -20.15 5.79 -25.87
C ALA A 178 -19.22 5.06 -26.85
N ALA A 179 -18.58 3.96 -26.43
CA ALA A 179 -17.76 3.14 -27.32
C ALA A 179 -18.59 2.29 -28.30
N LEU A 180 -19.83 1.95 -27.93
CA LEU A 180 -20.78 1.22 -28.79
C LEU A 180 -21.51 2.15 -29.78
N HIS A 181 -21.47 3.48 -29.59
CA HIS A 181 -22.10 4.49 -30.46
C HIS A 181 -21.09 5.26 -31.32
N LYS A 182 -19.99 4.64 -31.77
CA LYS A 182 -19.21 5.21 -32.88
C LYS A 182 -20.04 5.08 -34.15
N PRO A 183 -20.46 6.18 -34.79
CA PRO A 183 -21.15 6.11 -36.08
C PRO A 183 -20.21 5.48 -37.10
N GLY A 184 -20.67 4.45 -37.77
CA GLY A 184 -19.94 3.71 -38.78
C GLY A 184 -19.35 4.64 -39.84
N ALA A 185 -18.14 4.35 -40.26
CA ALA A 185 -17.47 5.00 -41.37
C ALA A 185 -18.40 5.04 -42.58
N ARG A 186 -18.66 6.22 -43.07
CA ARG A 186 -19.35 6.43 -44.34
C ARG A 186 -18.57 5.75 -45.44
N SER A 187 -19.25 4.79 -46.11
CA SER A 187 -18.84 4.21 -47.38
C SER A 187 -18.62 5.37 -48.39
N MET A 188 -17.37 5.53 -48.85
CA MET A 188 -17.12 6.36 -50.03
C MET A 188 -17.77 5.69 -51.25
N GLY A 189 -18.83 6.31 -51.76
CA GLY A 189 -19.42 5.94 -53.03
C GLY A 189 -18.42 6.12 -54.17
N MET A 190 -18.20 5.08 -54.96
CA MET A 190 -17.52 5.13 -56.26
C MET A 190 -18.34 6.00 -57.17
N ASN A 191 -17.80 7.14 -57.61
CA ASN A 191 -18.31 7.90 -58.73
C ASN A 191 -17.95 7.18 -60.01
N HIS A 192 -18.97 6.67 -60.70
CA HIS A 192 -18.90 6.23 -62.09
C HIS A 192 -18.55 7.46 -62.98
N ILE A 193 -17.40 7.37 -63.62
CA ILE A 193 -17.04 8.25 -64.74
C ILE A 193 -17.79 7.70 -65.97
N ASN A 194 -18.72 8.50 -66.48
CA ASN A 194 -19.44 8.20 -67.69
C ASN A 194 -18.72 8.91 -68.83
N THR A 195 -18.02 8.12 -69.66
CA THR A 195 -17.46 8.55 -70.95
C THR A 195 -18.54 8.40 -72.02
N ASN A 196 -19.06 9.47 -72.57
CA ASN A 196 -19.76 9.47 -73.82
C ASN A 196 -19.01 10.32 -74.87
N HIS A 197 -18.72 9.66 -75.99
CA HIS A 197 -18.30 10.17 -77.26
C HIS A 197 -19.28 11.17 -77.89
N VAL A 198 -18.83 12.18 -78.51
CA VAL A 198 -18.78 12.43 -79.97
C VAL A 198 -17.81 13.55 -80.21
#